data_18f8ea8c7ab65a912924aafdf95f3d85
#
_entry.id   18f8ea8c7ab65a912924aafdf95f3d85
#
_cell.length_a   1.000
_cell.length_b   1.000
_cell.length_c   1.000
_cell.angle_alpha   90.00
_cell.angle_beta   90.00
_cell.angle_gamma   90.00
#
_symmetry.space_group_name_H-M   'P 1'
#
loop_
_entity.id
_entity.type
_entity.pdbx_description
1 polymer ?
#
loop_
_entity_poly.entity_id
_entity_poly.type
_entity_poly.pdbx_seq_one_letter_code
_entity_poly.pdbx_strand_id
1 'polypeptide(L)'
;MRYGGRYPEKRDPPMPPQIQATDLKQAFQQARDFEGSMNERLTLFVESVRRIRPASEAVVDRLVARLHEHKAGESAPKPGDAMPLFVLPDETGRMVSLTDLLAHGPAVVTFHRGHWCPYCRISINTLARAQLRIQALGARMVAIVPDRQQFAAEMKSDSGVNFPILTDMDNGYAMSLNLAIWVGAEMKDYMTSIGRILPDYQGNDSWILPIPATFVVGQNGRIRTRFADPDYRQRMTIEDLIKALQ
;
A
#
# COMPACT_ATOMS: atom_id res chain seq x y z
N MET A 1 -42.41 18.57 4.86
CA MET A 1 -42.02 17.38 5.67
C MET A 1 -40.51 17.31 5.67
N ARG A 2 -39.85 17.51 6.83
CA ARG A 2 -38.39 17.51 6.96
C ARG A 2 -37.99 16.09 7.39
N TYR A 3 -37.26 15.39 6.52
CA TYR A 3 -36.62 14.11 6.86
C TYR A 3 -35.33 14.40 7.63
N GLY A 4 -35.40 14.28 8.96
CA GLY A 4 -34.24 14.29 9.84
C GLY A 4 -33.75 12.86 10.08
N GLY A 5 -32.98 12.32 9.19
CA GLY A 5 -32.26 11.07 9.42
C GLY A 5 -30.99 11.33 10.22
N ARG A 6 -30.97 10.95 11.50
CA ARG A 6 -29.73 10.90 12.29
C ARG A 6 -28.89 9.74 11.78
N TYR A 7 -27.70 10.02 11.26
CA TYR A 7 -26.69 8.99 11.05
C TYR A 7 -26.29 8.43 12.42
N PRO A 8 -26.16 7.09 12.57
CA PRO A 8 -25.65 6.53 13.81
C PRO A 8 -24.19 7.02 14.01
N GLU A 9 -23.91 7.58 15.21
CA GLU A 9 -22.55 7.92 15.63
C GLU A 9 -21.69 6.66 15.50
N LYS A 10 -20.68 6.73 14.61
CA LYS A 10 -19.61 5.73 14.58
C LYS A 10 -18.88 5.83 15.92
N ARG A 11 -19.06 4.82 16.78
CA ARG A 11 -18.19 4.68 17.94
C ARG A 11 -16.77 4.50 17.43
N ASP A 12 -15.87 5.39 17.86
CA ASP A 12 -14.45 5.21 17.60
C ASP A 12 -14.03 3.83 18.11
N PRO A 13 -13.25 3.07 17.32
CA PRO A 13 -12.72 1.80 17.80
C PRO A 13 -11.91 2.04 19.08
N PRO A 14 -11.88 1.08 20.02
CA PRO A 14 -11.08 1.19 21.23
C PRO A 14 -9.63 1.51 20.85
N MET A 15 -9.02 2.48 21.57
CA MET A 15 -7.63 2.82 21.35
C MET A 15 -6.75 1.57 21.49
N PRO A 16 -5.89 1.28 20.50
CA PRO A 16 -4.98 0.14 20.60
C PRO A 16 -4.03 0.31 21.80
N PRO A 17 -3.50 -0.78 22.35
CA PRO A 17 -2.56 -0.71 23.47
C PRO A 17 -1.35 0.16 23.11
N GLN A 18 -0.95 1.04 24.01
CA GLN A 18 0.19 1.94 23.76
C GLN A 18 1.49 1.13 23.64
N ILE A 19 2.17 1.25 22.52
CA ILE A 19 3.50 0.68 22.31
C ILE A 19 4.52 1.53 23.06
N GLN A 20 5.28 0.93 23.98
CA GLN A 20 6.36 1.57 24.72
C GLN A 20 7.70 1.51 23.98
N ALA A 21 7.71 1.63 22.65
CA ALA A 21 8.92 1.61 21.88
C ALA A 21 9.79 2.86 22.14
N THR A 22 11.08 2.66 22.27
CA THR A 22 12.05 3.75 22.48
C THR A 22 12.65 4.27 21.18
N ASP A 23 12.59 3.47 20.11
CA ASP A 23 13.06 3.84 18.78
C ASP A 23 12.12 3.27 17.66
N LEU A 24 12.30 3.77 16.43
CA LEU A 24 11.44 3.41 15.31
C LEU A 24 11.61 1.96 14.84
N LYS A 25 12.76 1.32 15.08
CA LYS A 25 12.97 -0.09 14.73
C LYS A 25 12.14 -0.98 15.64
N GLN A 26 12.18 -0.71 16.95
CA GLN A 26 11.37 -1.41 17.92
C GLN A 26 9.88 -1.16 17.69
N ALA A 27 9.48 0.10 17.42
CA ALA A 27 8.09 0.44 17.08
C ALA A 27 7.58 -0.32 15.86
N PHE A 28 8.40 -0.40 14.81
CA PHE A 28 8.08 -1.18 13.62
C PHE A 28 7.90 -2.68 13.93
N GLN A 29 8.81 -3.27 14.70
CA GLN A 29 8.72 -4.68 15.07
C GLN A 29 7.44 -4.96 15.87
N GLN A 30 7.14 -4.14 16.87
CA GLN A 30 5.95 -4.29 17.70
C GLN A 30 4.66 -4.15 16.86
N ALA A 31 4.58 -3.14 15.97
CA ALA A 31 3.42 -2.96 15.10
C ALA A 31 3.27 -4.09 14.06
N ARG A 32 4.39 -4.57 13.50
CA ARG A 32 4.41 -5.70 12.57
C ARG A 32 3.93 -6.99 13.23
N ASP A 33 4.34 -7.25 14.46
CA ASP A 33 4.09 -8.50 15.16
C ASP A 33 2.78 -8.49 15.97
N PHE A 34 2.16 -7.31 16.13
CA PHE A 34 0.89 -7.16 16.83
C PHE A 34 -0.21 -8.03 16.22
N GLU A 35 -0.98 -8.73 17.10
CA GLU A 35 -2.12 -9.53 16.71
C GLU A 35 -3.38 -8.65 16.60
N GLY A 36 -3.53 -8.00 15.45
CA GLY A 36 -4.64 -7.08 15.16
C GLY A 36 -4.86 -6.88 13.67
N SER A 37 -5.88 -6.11 13.36
CA SER A 37 -6.23 -5.74 11.99
C SER A 37 -5.14 -4.88 11.33
N MET A 38 -5.21 -4.74 10.00
CA MET A 38 -4.35 -3.85 9.21
C MET A 38 -4.32 -2.44 9.80
N ASN A 39 -5.48 -1.88 10.10
CA ASN A 39 -5.60 -0.50 10.58
C ASN A 39 -5.03 -0.34 11.99
N GLU A 40 -5.29 -1.28 12.91
CA GLU A 40 -4.71 -1.24 14.26
C GLU A 40 -3.18 -1.27 14.22
N ARG A 41 -2.60 -2.15 13.40
CA ARG A 41 -1.14 -2.26 13.24
C ARG A 41 -0.52 -0.98 12.67
N LEU A 42 -1.15 -0.39 11.66
CA LEU A 42 -0.69 0.87 11.07
C LEU A 42 -0.84 2.04 12.05
N THR A 43 -1.96 2.11 12.78
CA THR A 43 -2.21 3.14 13.81
C THR A 43 -1.16 3.08 14.92
N LEU A 44 -0.85 1.89 15.44
CA LEU A 44 0.21 1.70 16.44
C LEU A 44 1.55 2.26 15.95
N PHE A 45 1.89 2.03 14.68
CA PHE A 45 3.14 2.56 14.13
C PHE A 45 3.08 4.09 13.93
N VAL A 46 1.96 4.64 13.44
CA VAL A 46 1.74 6.09 13.30
C VAL A 46 1.92 6.80 14.64
N GLU A 47 1.26 6.31 15.71
CA GLU A 47 1.35 6.90 17.04
C GLU A 47 2.79 6.88 17.59
N SER A 48 3.51 5.78 17.32
CA SER A 48 4.91 5.66 17.69
C SER A 48 5.80 6.65 16.94
N VAL A 49 5.58 6.84 15.62
CA VAL A 49 6.31 7.84 14.83
C VAL A 49 6.03 9.25 15.34
N ARG A 50 4.77 9.60 15.63
CA ARG A 50 4.39 10.90 16.19
C ARG A 50 5.12 11.20 17.50
N ARG A 51 5.23 10.22 18.37
CA ARG A 51 5.89 10.36 19.66
C ARG A 51 7.42 10.46 19.53
N ILE A 52 8.03 9.61 18.69
CA ILE A 52 9.50 9.50 18.57
C ILE A 52 10.08 10.56 17.63
N ARG A 53 9.35 10.93 16.56
CA ARG A 53 9.77 11.90 15.55
C ARG A 53 8.64 12.85 15.16
N PRO A 54 8.18 13.72 16.05
CA PRO A 54 7.04 14.61 15.75
C PRO A 54 7.29 15.54 14.54
N ALA A 55 8.52 15.96 14.29
CA ALA A 55 8.87 16.76 13.11
C ALA A 55 8.61 16.04 11.78
N SER A 56 8.72 14.70 11.75
CA SER A 56 8.43 13.92 10.54
C SER A 56 6.95 13.91 10.18
N GLU A 57 6.07 13.88 11.16
CA GLU A 57 4.63 13.92 10.94
C GLU A 57 4.18 15.21 10.26
N ALA A 58 4.73 16.36 10.69
CA ALA A 58 4.39 17.63 10.06
C ALA A 58 4.73 17.69 8.57
N VAL A 59 5.87 17.11 8.15
CA VAL A 59 6.25 17.03 6.73
C VAL A 59 5.31 16.09 5.97
N VAL A 60 4.96 14.95 6.59
CA VAL A 60 4.03 13.98 6.00
C VAL A 60 2.64 14.58 5.86
N ASP A 61 2.13 15.26 6.90
CA ASP A 61 0.80 15.86 6.87
C ASP A 61 0.68 16.96 5.80
N ARG A 62 1.73 17.77 5.59
CA ARG A 62 1.75 18.74 4.48
C ARG A 62 1.77 18.08 3.11
N LEU A 63 2.54 16.99 2.94
CA LEU A 63 2.48 16.21 1.70
C LEU A 63 1.08 15.67 1.46
N VAL A 64 0.47 15.02 2.45
CA VAL A 64 -0.87 14.44 2.35
C VAL A 64 -1.92 15.52 2.05
N ALA A 65 -1.87 16.66 2.75
CA ALA A 65 -2.78 17.79 2.51
C ALA A 65 -2.67 18.30 1.06
N ARG A 66 -1.45 18.49 0.55
CA ARG A 66 -1.22 18.87 -0.85
C ARG A 66 -1.81 17.86 -1.84
N LEU A 67 -1.60 16.56 -1.59
CA LEU A 67 -2.10 15.51 -2.47
C LEU A 67 -3.62 15.44 -2.46
N HIS A 68 -4.28 15.63 -1.32
CA HIS A 68 -5.74 15.71 -1.24
C HIS A 68 -6.30 16.95 -1.95
N GLU A 69 -5.68 18.12 -1.78
CA GLU A 69 -6.06 19.36 -2.48
C GLU A 69 -6.05 19.15 -4.00
N HIS A 70 -5.04 18.43 -4.52
CA HIS A 70 -4.92 18.14 -5.95
C HIS A 70 -5.64 16.85 -6.38
N LYS A 71 -6.44 16.24 -5.50
CA LYS A 71 -7.23 15.04 -5.77
C LYS A 71 -6.40 13.88 -6.34
N ALA A 72 -5.16 13.74 -5.84
CA ALA A 72 -4.25 12.69 -6.28
C ALA A 72 -4.88 11.30 -6.08
N GLY A 73 -4.87 10.47 -7.13
CA GLY A 73 -5.46 9.13 -7.13
C GLY A 73 -6.99 9.07 -7.39
N GLU A 74 -7.71 10.19 -7.40
CA GLU A 74 -9.16 10.18 -7.71
C GLU A 74 -9.47 9.72 -9.14
N SER A 75 -8.59 10.04 -10.08
CA SER A 75 -8.69 9.64 -11.49
C SER A 75 -8.19 8.23 -11.79
N ALA A 76 -7.73 7.48 -10.79
CA ALA A 76 -7.40 6.06 -10.96
C ALA A 76 -8.64 5.26 -11.38
N PRO A 77 -8.47 4.14 -12.12
CA PRO A 77 -9.58 3.31 -12.60
C PRO A 77 -10.55 2.94 -11.47
N LYS A 78 -11.86 2.97 -11.76
CA LYS A 78 -12.94 2.83 -10.78
C LYS A 78 -13.60 1.44 -10.86
N PRO A 79 -14.38 1.04 -9.84
CA PRO A 79 -15.21 -0.15 -9.97
C PRO A 79 -16.08 -0.11 -11.23
N GLY A 80 -16.06 -1.22 -11.99
CA GLY A 80 -16.71 -1.35 -13.29
C GLY A 80 -15.79 -1.08 -14.48
N ASP A 81 -14.70 -0.32 -14.33
CA ASP A 81 -13.72 -0.12 -15.40
C ASP A 81 -12.92 -1.40 -15.67
N ALA A 82 -12.41 -1.53 -16.89
CA ALA A 82 -11.42 -2.56 -17.20
C ALA A 82 -10.08 -2.18 -16.52
N MET A 83 -9.47 -3.15 -15.82
CA MET A 83 -8.12 -2.93 -15.29
C MET A 83 -7.13 -2.90 -16.46
N PRO A 84 -6.35 -1.84 -16.66
CA PRO A 84 -5.30 -1.81 -17.67
C PRO A 84 -4.35 -3.01 -17.52
N LEU A 85 -3.97 -3.62 -18.65
CA LEU A 85 -3.07 -4.78 -18.64
C LEU A 85 -1.65 -4.38 -18.26
N PHE A 86 -0.97 -5.28 -17.57
CA PHE A 86 0.47 -5.18 -17.31
C PHE A 86 1.20 -6.47 -17.62
N VAL A 87 2.48 -6.36 -17.88
CA VAL A 87 3.47 -7.43 -17.88
C VAL A 87 4.70 -6.88 -17.16
N LEU A 88 4.94 -7.35 -15.94
CA LEU A 88 6.01 -6.83 -15.07
C LEU A 88 6.88 -8.00 -14.55
N PRO A 89 8.18 -7.79 -14.35
CA PRO A 89 9.05 -8.81 -13.77
C PRO A 89 8.78 -8.98 -12.27
N ASP A 90 8.74 -10.23 -11.81
CA ASP A 90 8.73 -10.55 -10.39
C ASP A 90 10.14 -10.42 -9.76
N GLU A 91 10.25 -10.70 -8.48
CA GLU A 91 11.49 -10.65 -7.70
C GLU A 91 12.59 -11.61 -8.20
N THR A 92 12.24 -12.56 -9.09
CA THR A 92 13.18 -13.49 -9.74
C THR A 92 13.50 -13.10 -11.18
N GLY A 93 12.84 -12.04 -11.71
CA GLY A 93 12.96 -11.59 -13.10
C GLY A 93 12.00 -12.28 -14.07
N ARG A 94 11.12 -13.18 -13.58
CA ARG A 94 10.11 -13.82 -14.41
C ARG A 94 8.98 -12.83 -14.69
N MET A 95 8.57 -12.75 -15.95
CA MET A 95 7.45 -11.88 -16.36
C MET A 95 6.13 -12.43 -15.87
N VAL A 96 5.34 -11.59 -15.22
CA VAL A 96 3.99 -11.89 -14.72
C VAL A 96 3.01 -10.92 -15.37
N SER A 97 1.97 -11.44 -16.00
CA SER A 97 0.93 -10.63 -16.63
C SER A 97 -0.39 -10.67 -15.86
N LEU A 98 -1.18 -9.59 -15.97
CA LEU A 98 -2.54 -9.58 -15.42
C LEU A 98 -3.39 -10.68 -16.11
N THR A 99 -3.22 -10.90 -17.39
CA THR A 99 -3.95 -11.93 -18.15
C THR A 99 -3.72 -13.32 -17.59
N ASP A 100 -2.46 -13.67 -17.27
CA ASP A 100 -2.13 -14.97 -16.68
C ASP A 100 -2.73 -15.13 -15.27
N LEU A 101 -2.75 -14.07 -14.48
CA LEU A 101 -3.40 -14.10 -13.16
C LEU A 101 -4.91 -14.38 -13.30
N LEU A 102 -5.58 -13.65 -14.21
CA LEU A 102 -7.02 -13.76 -14.42
C LEU A 102 -7.45 -15.09 -15.06
N ALA A 103 -6.55 -15.78 -15.77
CA ALA A 103 -6.82 -17.13 -16.28
C ALA A 103 -7.07 -18.14 -15.13
N HIS A 104 -6.56 -17.85 -13.93
CA HIS A 104 -6.63 -18.74 -12.77
C HIS A 104 -7.60 -18.26 -11.67
N GLY A 105 -8.32 -17.16 -11.88
CA GLY A 105 -9.29 -16.61 -10.93
C GLY A 105 -9.25 -15.08 -10.83
N PRO A 106 -10.00 -14.46 -9.92
CA PRO A 106 -9.90 -13.02 -9.67
C PRO A 106 -8.50 -12.64 -9.17
N ALA A 107 -8.08 -11.40 -9.45
CA ALA A 107 -6.77 -10.91 -9.05
C ALA A 107 -6.88 -9.80 -7.98
N VAL A 108 -5.99 -9.85 -6.98
CA VAL A 108 -5.75 -8.77 -6.01
C VAL A 108 -4.42 -8.12 -6.38
N VAL A 109 -4.48 -6.88 -6.85
CA VAL A 109 -3.32 -6.10 -7.26
C VAL A 109 -3.11 -4.97 -6.27
N THR A 110 -1.95 -4.98 -5.58
CA THR A 110 -1.64 -3.99 -4.54
C THR A 110 -0.41 -3.17 -4.90
N PHE A 111 -0.48 -1.85 -4.72
CA PHE A 111 0.63 -0.92 -4.95
C PHE A 111 1.25 -0.48 -3.64
N HIS A 112 2.57 -0.49 -3.58
CA HIS A 112 3.34 -0.12 -2.40
C HIS A 112 4.49 0.80 -2.78
N ARG A 113 4.92 1.66 -1.84
CA ARG A 113 5.96 2.67 -2.06
C ARG A 113 7.37 2.10 -2.11
N GLY A 114 7.56 0.87 -1.64
CA GLY A 114 8.85 0.17 -1.65
C GLY A 114 9.22 -0.49 -0.32
N HIS A 115 10.27 -1.32 -0.35
CA HIS A 115 10.81 -2.07 0.80
C HIS A 115 11.29 -1.15 1.94
N TRP A 116 11.84 0.01 1.60
CA TRP A 116 12.30 1.01 2.57
C TRP A 116 11.16 1.59 3.44
N CYS A 117 9.90 1.42 3.04
CA CYS A 117 8.73 2.01 3.71
C CYS A 117 8.15 1.08 4.79
N PRO A 118 8.24 1.41 6.09
CA PRO A 118 7.75 0.54 7.15
C PRO A 118 6.24 0.29 7.08
N TYR A 119 5.44 1.29 6.68
CA TYR A 119 3.99 1.11 6.48
C TYR A 119 3.69 0.07 5.40
N CYS A 120 4.47 0.04 4.31
CA CYS A 120 4.32 -0.95 3.26
C CYS A 120 4.71 -2.35 3.74
N ARG A 121 5.78 -2.46 4.52
CA ARG A 121 6.20 -3.75 5.11
C ARG A 121 5.17 -4.29 6.10
N ILE A 122 4.56 -3.44 6.95
CA ILE A 122 3.44 -3.83 7.82
C ILE A 122 2.26 -4.30 6.98
N SER A 123 1.90 -3.57 5.94
CA SER A 123 0.79 -3.91 5.04
C SER A 123 1.01 -5.26 4.36
N ILE A 124 2.16 -5.47 3.73
CA ILE A 124 2.48 -6.74 3.04
C ILE A 124 2.53 -7.91 4.05
N ASN A 125 3.10 -7.71 5.24
CA ASN A 125 3.07 -8.74 6.28
C ASN A 125 1.63 -9.08 6.73
N THR A 126 0.72 -8.09 6.78
CA THR A 126 -0.69 -8.35 7.07
C THR A 126 -1.36 -9.14 5.94
N LEU A 127 -1.06 -8.82 4.68
CA LEU A 127 -1.52 -9.60 3.53
C LEU A 127 -0.97 -11.03 3.55
N ALA A 128 0.29 -11.22 3.98
CA ALA A 128 0.88 -12.55 4.16
C ALA A 128 0.08 -13.41 5.14
N ARG A 129 -0.35 -12.84 6.27
CA ARG A 129 -1.19 -13.55 7.26
C ARG A 129 -2.58 -13.90 6.70
N ALA A 130 -3.10 -13.12 5.77
CA ALA A 130 -4.41 -13.34 5.15
C ALA A 130 -4.36 -14.15 3.85
N GLN A 131 -3.17 -14.44 3.30
CA GLN A 131 -3.03 -14.99 1.95
C GLN A 131 -3.75 -16.32 1.73
N LEU A 132 -3.75 -17.22 2.70
CA LEU A 132 -4.45 -18.51 2.58
C LEU A 132 -5.97 -18.33 2.51
N ARG A 133 -6.53 -17.37 3.28
CA ARG A 133 -7.96 -17.03 3.22
C ARG A 133 -8.34 -16.46 1.86
N ILE A 134 -7.48 -15.60 1.29
CA ILE A 134 -7.68 -14.98 -0.02
C ILE A 134 -7.57 -16.02 -1.13
N GLN A 135 -6.58 -16.90 -1.05
CA GLN A 135 -6.38 -18.01 -2.00
C GLN A 135 -7.52 -19.03 -1.96
N ALA A 136 -8.11 -19.30 -0.80
CA ALA A 136 -9.27 -20.17 -0.65
C ALA A 136 -10.52 -19.65 -1.39
N LEU A 137 -10.57 -18.33 -1.68
CA LEU A 137 -11.59 -17.71 -2.54
C LEU A 137 -11.22 -17.76 -4.05
N GLY A 138 -10.19 -18.51 -4.42
CA GLY A 138 -9.71 -18.64 -5.80
C GLY A 138 -8.88 -17.46 -6.30
N ALA A 139 -8.62 -16.44 -5.48
CA ALA A 139 -7.95 -15.25 -5.92
C ALA A 139 -6.42 -15.41 -6.04
N ARG A 140 -5.83 -14.73 -7.02
CA ARG A 140 -4.38 -14.56 -7.19
C ARG A 140 -3.97 -13.19 -6.69
N MET A 141 -2.81 -13.11 -6.03
CA MET A 141 -2.32 -11.85 -5.45
C MET A 141 -1.00 -11.46 -6.07
N VAL A 142 -0.81 -10.16 -6.27
CA VAL A 142 0.49 -9.55 -6.57
C VAL A 142 0.65 -8.25 -5.81
N ALA A 143 1.88 -7.94 -5.41
CA ALA A 143 2.26 -6.62 -4.94
C ALA A 143 3.16 -5.95 -5.98
N ILE A 144 2.97 -4.66 -6.23
CA ILE A 144 3.74 -3.88 -7.19
C ILE A 144 4.50 -2.79 -6.42
N VAL A 145 5.80 -2.70 -6.66
CA VAL A 145 6.71 -1.72 -6.07
C VAL A 145 7.58 -1.07 -7.16
N PRO A 146 8.01 0.19 -6.97
CA PRO A 146 8.92 0.84 -7.93
C PRO A 146 10.39 0.46 -7.72
N ASP A 147 10.67 -0.35 -6.70
CA ASP A 147 12.03 -0.72 -6.31
C ASP A 147 12.67 -1.65 -7.34
N ARG A 148 14.00 -1.57 -7.43
CA ARG A 148 14.81 -2.55 -8.16
C ARG A 148 14.57 -3.96 -7.62
N GLN A 149 14.71 -4.95 -8.48
CA GLN A 149 14.43 -6.37 -8.23
C GLN A 149 15.01 -6.91 -6.91
N GLN A 150 16.23 -6.51 -6.53
CA GLN A 150 16.84 -6.94 -5.27
C GLN A 150 16.01 -6.56 -4.04
N PHE A 151 15.43 -5.34 -4.01
CA PHE A 151 14.60 -4.88 -2.89
C PHE A 151 13.20 -5.50 -2.92
N ALA A 152 12.69 -5.84 -4.11
CA ALA A 152 11.48 -6.65 -4.23
C ALA A 152 11.70 -8.06 -3.62
N ALA A 153 12.85 -8.67 -3.87
CA ALA A 153 13.24 -9.96 -3.29
C ALA A 153 13.40 -9.88 -1.76
N GLU A 154 14.06 -8.82 -1.25
CA GLU A 154 14.18 -8.57 0.19
C GLU A 154 12.79 -8.39 0.84
N MET A 155 11.89 -7.62 0.20
CA MET A 155 10.53 -7.41 0.70
C MET A 155 9.75 -8.72 0.78
N LYS A 156 9.89 -9.60 -0.21
CA LYS A 156 9.28 -10.93 -0.21
C LYS A 156 9.81 -11.80 0.93
N SER A 157 11.12 -11.87 1.06
CA SER A 157 11.79 -12.63 2.12
C SER A 157 11.39 -12.17 3.52
N ASP A 158 11.44 -10.84 3.76
CA ASP A 158 11.12 -10.23 5.06
C ASP A 158 9.65 -10.40 5.47
N SER A 159 8.75 -10.51 4.49
CA SER A 159 7.30 -10.55 4.73
C SER A 159 6.74 -11.96 4.78
N GLY A 160 7.46 -12.95 4.25
CA GLY A 160 7.01 -14.34 4.16
C GLY A 160 5.82 -14.56 3.23
N VAL A 161 5.64 -13.69 2.21
CA VAL A 161 4.56 -13.85 1.23
C VAL A 161 4.88 -14.89 0.17
N ASN A 162 3.86 -15.64 -0.25
CA ASN A 162 4.00 -16.65 -1.32
C ASN A 162 3.59 -16.11 -2.70
N PHE A 163 3.01 -14.90 -2.77
CA PHE A 163 2.66 -14.25 -4.02
C PHE A 163 3.82 -13.41 -4.57
N PRO A 164 3.86 -13.14 -5.89
CA PRO A 164 4.92 -12.34 -6.51
C PRO A 164 4.94 -10.89 -6.04
N ILE A 165 6.14 -10.33 -5.92
CA ILE A 165 6.36 -8.89 -5.77
C ILE A 165 6.97 -8.38 -7.07
N LEU A 166 6.20 -7.58 -7.81
CA LEU A 166 6.54 -7.11 -9.14
C LEU A 166 7.26 -5.76 -9.08
N THR A 167 8.25 -5.59 -9.93
CA THR A 167 8.96 -4.31 -10.11
C THR A 167 8.30 -3.51 -11.23
N ASP A 168 7.75 -2.34 -10.89
CA ASP A 168 7.25 -1.33 -11.83
C ASP A 168 8.35 -0.27 -12.04
N MET A 169 9.27 -0.55 -12.95
CA MET A 169 10.38 0.36 -13.24
C MET A 169 9.85 1.75 -13.61
N ASP A 170 10.47 2.77 -13.01
CA ASP A 170 10.12 4.19 -13.22
C ASP A 170 8.67 4.54 -12.92
N ASN A 171 7.94 3.70 -12.18
CA ASN A 171 6.51 3.85 -11.90
C ASN A 171 5.63 3.89 -13.18
N GLY A 172 6.06 3.25 -14.26
CA GLY A 172 5.39 3.34 -15.56
C GLY A 172 3.95 2.84 -15.53
N TYR A 173 3.70 1.72 -14.88
CA TYR A 173 2.34 1.21 -14.72
C TYR A 173 1.53 2.04 -13.74
N ALA A 174 2.10 2.46 -12.60
CA ALA A 174 1.44 3.36 -11.66
C ALA A 174 1.06 4.70 -12.31
N MET A 175 1.91 5.26 -13.18
CA MET A 175 1.60 6.46 -13.98
C MET A 175 0.42 6.24 -14.91
N SER A 176 0.36 5.11 -15.61
CA SER A 176 -0.76 4.79 -16.50
C SER A 176 -2.11 4.67 -15.78
N LEU A 177 -2.09 4.42 -14.47
CA LEU A 177 -3.25 4.35 -13.60
C LEU A 177 -3.55 5.67 -12.85
N ASN A 178 -2.83 6.75 -13.11
CA ASN A 178 -2.91 8.00 -12.35
C ASN A 178 -2.66 7.80 -10.82
N LEU A 179 -1.77 6.88 -10.48
CA LEU A 179 -1.36 6.59 -9.09
C LEU A 179 0.02 7.16 -8.75
N ALA A 180 0.78 7.65 -9.71
CA ALA A 180 2.12 8.15 -9.45
C ALA A 180 2.09 9.61 -8.97
N ILE A 181 2.87 9.91 -7.93
CA ILE A 181 3.02 11.25 -7.35
C ILE A 181 4.49 11.61 -7.19
N TRP A 182 4.84 12.86 -7.46
CA TRP A 182 6.12 13.41 -7.04
C TRP A 182 6.06 13.79 -5.56
N VAL A 183 7.05 13.34 -4.77
CA VAL A 183 7.06 13.56 -3.32
C VAL A 183 7.16 15.04 -2.94
N GLY A 184 7.73 15.90 -3.82
CA GLY A 184 7.94 17.32 -3.56
C GLY A 184 9.29 17.60 -2.88
N ALA A 185 9.76 18.84 -2.99
CA ALA A 185 11.09 19.23 -2.49
C ALA A 185 11.22 18.99 -0.98
N GLU A 186 10.26 19.45 -0.19
CA GLU A 186 10.30 19.32 1.26
C GLU A 186 10.38 17.85 1.74
N MET A 187 9.56 16.97 1.16
CA MET A 187 9.62 15.54 1.50
C MET A 187 10.93 14.90 1.00
N LYS A 188 11.43 15.29 -0.17
CA LYS A 188 12.73 14.86 -0.68
C LYS A 188 13.85 15.23 0.28
N ASP A 189 13.91 16.50 0.72
CA ASP A 189 14.93 16.99 1.65
C ASP A 189 14.84 16.27 2.99
N TYR A 190 13.62 16.08 3.51
CA TYR A 190 13.40 15.33 4.73
C TYR A 190 13.87 13.88 4.60
N MET A 191 13.49 13.16 3.55
CA MET A 191 13.91 11.77 3.32
C MET A 191 15.43 11.66 3.19
N THR A 192 16.05 12.58 2.47
CA THR A 192 17.51 12.66 2.34
C THR A 192 18.19 12.87 3.70
N SER A 193 17.66 13.76 4.54
CA SER A 193 18.21 14.07 5.87
C SER A 193 18.20 12.88 6.82
N ILE A 194 17.29 11.92 6.63
CA ILE A 194 17.22 10.69 7.42
C ILE A 194 17.88 9.49 6.73
N GLY A 195 18.67 9.71 5.68
CA GLY A 195 19.38 8.68 4.94
C GLY A 195 18.49 7.78 4.07
N ARG A 196 17.32 8.27 3.68
CA ARG A 196 16.37 7.51 2.84
C ARG A 196 16.37 8.08 1.42
N ILE A 197 17.29 7.59 0.61
CA ILE A 197 17.57 8.07 -0.74
C ILE A 197 16.81 7.21 -1.75
N LEU A 198 15.69 7.72 -2.32
CA LEU A 198 14.87 6.95 -3.27
C LEU A 198 15.66 6.46 -4.50
N PRO A 199 16.56 7.23 -5.10
CA PRO A 199 17.43 6.77 -6.17
C PRO A 199 18.15 5.44 -5.89
N ASP A 200 18.56 5.19 -4.65
CA ASP A 200 19.25 3.94 -4.27
C ASP A 200 18.33 2.72 -4.41
N TYR A 201 17.03 2.90 -4.17
CA TYR A 201 16.02 1.85 -4.26
C TYR A 201 15.46 1.69 -5.67
N GLN A 202 15.20 2.79 -6.37
CA GLN A 202 14.52 2.80 -7.67
C GLN A 202 15.47 2.74 -8.86
N GLY A 203 16.71 3.23 -8.69
CA GLY A 203 17.71 3.33 -9.78
C GLY A 203 17.50 4.53 -10.69
N ASN A 204 16.67 5.50 -10.29
CA ASN A 204 16.43 6.76 -11.01
C ASN A 204 16.27 7.94 -10.05
N ASP A 205 16.40 9.17 -10.56
CA ASP A 205 16.34 10.42 -9.77
C ASP A 205 14.97 11.10 -9.78
N SER A 206 13.92 10.39 -10.15
CA SER A 206 12.58 11.00 -10.34
C SER A 206 11.91 11.46 -9.05
N TRP A 207 12.19 10.78 -7.92
CA TRP A 207 11.50 10.99 -6.65
C TRP A 207 9.97 10.83 -6.78
N ILE A 208 9.55 9.94 -7.69
CA ILE A 208 8.17 9.57 -7.92
C ILE A 208 7.86 8.29 -7.14
N LEU A 209 6.68 8.25 -6.51
CA LEU A 209 6.19 7.11 -5.76
C LEU A 209 4.75 6.78 -6.17
N PRO A 210 4.35 5.50 -6.12
CA PRO A 210 2.96 5.17 -6.28
C PRO A 210 2.16 5.56 -5.02
N ILE A 211 0.94 6.04 -5.21
CA ILE A 211 -0.08 6.08 -4.17
C ILE A 211 -0.38 4.62 -3.81
N PRO A 212 -0.32 4.24 -2.52
CA PRO A 212 -0.72 2.90 -2.12
C PRO A 212 -2.17 2.63 -2.50
N ALA A 213 -2.39 1.57 -3.23
CA ALA A 213 -3.70 1.20 -3.73
C ALA A 213 -3.90 -0.31 -3.69
N THR A 214 -5.16 -0.73 -3.65
CA THR A 214 -5.57 -2.12 -3.79
C THR A 214 -6.73 -2.18 -4.77
N PHE A 215 -6.59 -3.03 -5.79
CA PHE A 215 -7.65 -3.35 -6.74
C PHE A 215 -8.02 -4.83 -6.59
N VAL A 216 -9.31 -5.11 -6.49
CA VAL A 216 -9.86 -6.46 -6.68
C VAL A 216 -10.42 -6.52 -8.08
N VAL A 217 -9.81 -7.34 -8.93
CA VAL A 217 -10.15 -7.47 -10.34
C VAL A 217 -10.85 -8.80 -10.54
N GLY A 218 -12.07 -8.77 -11.07
CA GLY A 218 -12.81 -9.97 -11.43
C GLY A 218 -12.14 -10.72 -12.58
N GLN A 219 -12.39 -12.01 -12.72
CA GLN A 219 -11.83 -12.85 -13.78
C GLN A 219 -12.17 -12.33 -15.20
N ASN A 220 -13.23 -11.51 -15.32
CA ASN A 220 -13.60 -10.81 -16.56
C ASN A 220 -12.77 -9.55 -16.85
N GLY A 221 -11.71 -9.28 -16.07
CA GLY A 221 -10.84 -8.13 -16.20
C GLY A 221 -11.41 -6.80 -15.67
N ARG A 222 -12.61 -6.80 -15.08
CA ARG A 222 -13.22 -5.58 -14.52
C ARG A 222 -12.91 -5.44 -13.04
N ILE A 223 -12.67 -4.22 -12.60
CA ILE A 223 -12.45 -3.86 -11.20
C ILE A 223 -13.76 -4.05 -10.44
N ARG A 224 -13.77 -4.89 -9.41
CA ARG A 224 -14.89 -5.08 -8.48
C ARG A 224 -14.92 -4.01 -7.41
N THR A 225 -13.75 -3.73 -6.84
CA THR A 225 -13.55 -2.68 -5.84
C THR A 225 -12.14 -2.14 -5.91
N ARG A 226 -11.96 -0.91 -5.43
CA ARG A 226 -10.64 -0.30 -5.26
C ARG A 226 -10.55 0.41 -3.93
N PHE A 227 -9.32 0.51 -3.44
CA PHE A 227 -8.89 1.45 -2.43
C PHE A 227 -7.67 2.19 -2.98
N ALA A 228 -7.68 3.50 -2.98
CA ALA A 228 -6.53 4.34 -3.32
C ALA A 228 -6.62 5.60 -2.46
N ASP A 229 -5.64 5.81 -1.59
CA ASP A 229 -5.59 6.97 -0.70
C ASP A 229 -4.18 7.58 -0.74
N PRO A 230 -4.05 8.88 -1.02
CA PRO A 230 -2.76 9.56 -1.00
C PRO A 230 -2.14 9.60 0.41
N ASP A 231 -2.92 9.45 1.48
CA ASP A 231 -2.37 9.16 2.80
C ASP A 231 -1.86 7.72 2.85
N TYR A 232 -0.57 7.57 2.62
CA TYR A 232 0.08 6.27 2.57
C TYR A 232 0.08 5.50 3.90
N ARG A 233 -0.47 6.07 4.97
CA ARG A 233 -0.72 5.42 6.26
C ARG A 233 -2.03 4.62 6.25
N GLN A 234 -2.90 4.85 5.27
CA GLN A 234 -4.20 4.18 5.11
C GLN A 234 -4.11 2.98 4.15
N ARG A 235 -4.91 1.95 4.41
CA ARG A 235 -5.01 0.74 3.56
C ARG A 235 -6.42 0.19 3.54
N MET A 236 -6.73 -0.58 2.46
CA MET A 236 -7.92 -1.44 2.45
C MET A 236 -7.84 -2.47 3.57
N THR A 237 -8.92 -2.67 4.29
CA THR A 237 -8.98 -3.73 5.31
C THR A 237 -8.99 -5.12 4.66
N ILE A 238 -8.54 -6.14 5.40
CA ILE A 238 -8.59 -7.53 4.90
C ILE A 238 -10.06 -7.98 4.75
N GLU A 239 -10.94 -7.49 5.61
CA GLU A 239 -12.37 -7.78 5.59
C GLU A 239 -13.03 -7.23 4.33
N ASP A 240 -12.76 -5.97 3.95
CA ASP A 240 -13.28 -5.38 2.71
C ASP A 240 -12.73 -6.08 1.47
N LEU A 241 -11.45 -6.47 1.49
CA LEU A 241 -10.83 -7.23 0.42
C LEU A 241 -11.52 -8.60 0.25
N ILE A 242 -11.72 -9.34 1.34
CA ILE A 242 -12.40 -10.65 1.33
C ILE A 242 -13.85 -10.51 0.85
N LYS A 243 -14.58 -9.49 1.35
CA LYS A 243 -15.95 -9.20 0.92
C LYS A 243 -16.04 -8.94 -0.59
N ALA A 244 -15.06 -8.26 -1.18
CA ALA A 244 -15.03 -7.97 -2.61
C ALA A 244 -14.69 -9.20 -3.49
N LEU A 245 -14.15 -10.27 -2.88
CA LEU A 245 -13.87 -11.53 -3.57
C LEU A 245 -15.06 -12.50 -3.56
N GLN A 246 -15.96 -12.36 -2.63
CA GLN A 246 -17.22 -13.12 -2.57
C GLN A 246 -18.23 -12.61 -3.59
#